data_508b9a587501e8c7c7090d574450e0dd
#
_entry.id   508b9a587501e8c7c7090d574450e0dd
#
_cell.length_a   1.000
_cell.length_b   1.000
_cell.length_c   1.000
_cell.angle_alpha   90.00
_cell.angle_beta   90.00
_cell.angle_gamma   90.00
#
_symmetry.space_group_name_H-M   'P 1'
#
loop_
_entity.id
_entity.type
_entity.pdbx_description
1 polymer ?
#
loop_
_entity_poly.entity_id
_entity_poly.type
_entity_poly.pdbx_seq_one_letter_code
_entity_poly.pdbx_strand_id
1 'polypeptide(L)'
;MIARRLLPLLVTATLFCAGIAQAESNSNIKHVLLISVDGMHALDVANYVAAHPNSALAELSRHGVTFSNARTPANSDSFPGLIALLTGGSPVTSGLFYDVSYDREIFDPTNTTCSGTPGNMMVHLA
;
A
#
# COMPACT_ATOMS: atom_id res chain seq x y z
N MET A 1 -48.51 55.07 3.54
CA MET A 1 -47.20 55.14 2.88
C MET A 1 -46.28 54.15 3.60
N ILE A 2 -46.09 52.97 3.01
CA ILE A 2 -45.27 51.90 3.59
C ILE A 2 -43.99 51.79 2.76
N ALA A 3 -42.86 52.24 3.32
CA ALA A 3 -41.57 52.16 2.66
C ALA A 3 -41.02 50.73 2.83
N ARG A 4 -41.00 49.95 1.77
CA ARG A 4 -40.37 48.63 1.70
C ARG A 4 -38.84 48.81 1.54
N ARG A 5 -38.10 48.52 2.59
CA ARG A 5 -36.64 48.44 2.51
C ARG A 5 -36.27 47.05 1.94
N LEU A 6 -35.75 47.06 0.73
CA LEU A 6 -35.11 45.89 0.11
C LEU A 6 -33.69 45.75 0.67
N LEU A 7 -33.44 44.65 1.38
CA LEU A 7 -32.14 44.26 1.88
C LEU A 7 -31.43 43.46 0.78
N PRO A 8 -30.25 43.86 0.29
CA PRO A 8 -29.53 43.04 -0.69
C PRO A 8 -28.88 41.88 0.03
N LEU A 9 -29.24 40.67 -0.40
CA LEU A 9 -28.64 39.40 0.04
C LEU A 9 -27.24 39.29 -0.59
N LEU A 10 -26.22 39.54 0.19
CA LEU A 10 -24.83 39.35 -0.23
C LEU A 10 -24.51 37.86 -0.21
N VAL A 11 -24.55 37.20 -1.36
CA VAL A 11 -24.10 35.80 -1.52
C VAL A 11 -22.61 35.82 -1.63
N THR A 12 -21.92 35.53 -0.53
CA THR A 12 -20.47 35.22 -0.51
C THR A 12 -20.23 33.83 -1.06
N ALA A 13 -19.87 33.75 -2.33
CA ALA A 13 -19.37 32.52 -2.93
C ALA A 13 -17.96 32.26 -2.41
N THR A 14 -17.84 31.41 -1.41
CA THR A 14 -16.54 30.85 -1.00
C THR A 14 -16.06 29.88 -2.07
N LEU A 15 -15.10 30.33 -2.90
CA LEU A 15 -14.35 29.46 -3.79
C LEU A 15 -13.50 28.51 -2.92
N PHE A 16 -13.93 27.28 -2.80
CA PHE A 16 -13.08 26.19 -2.31
C PHE A 16 -12.04 25.91 -3.40
N CYS A 17 -10.86 26.52 -3.30
CA CYS A 17 -9.68 26.05 -4.01
C CYS A 17 -9.29 24.70 -3.41
N ALA A 18 -9.84 23.61 -3.96
CA ALA A 18 -9.26 22.30 -3.79
C ALA A 18 -7.87 22.35 -4.44
N GLY A 19 -6.85 22.53 -3.62
CA GLY A 19 -5.46 22.39 -4.06
C GLY A 19 -5.29 20.98 -4.60
N ILE A 20 -5.29 20.84 -5.92
CA ILE A 20 -4.81 19.63 -6.57
C ILE A 20 -3.31 19.61 -6.24
N ALA A 21 -2.91 18.73 -5.31
CA ALA A 21 -1.50 18.42 -5.12
C ALA A 21 -1.02 17.81 -6.45
N GLN A 22 -0.50 18.65 -7.32
CA GLN A 22 0.25 18.19 -8.47
C GLN A 22 1.53 17.57 -7.90
N ALA A 23 1.62 16.25 -7.97
CA ALA A 23 2.90 15.59 -7.86
C ALA A 23 3.76 16.18 -8.99
N GLU A 24 4.73 17.03 -8.64
CA GLU A 24 5.73 17.48 -9.59
C GLU A 24 6.39 16.23 -10.16
N SER A 25 6.12 15.95 -11.42
CA SER A 25 6.83 14.93 -12.16
C SER A 25 8.29 15.40 -12.27
N ASN A 26 9.12 14.94 -11.34
CA ASN A 26 10.54 15.23 -11.38
C ASN A 26 11.13 14.49 -12.58
N SER A 27 11.20 15.18 -13.70
CA SER A 27 11.63 14.66 -15.01
C SER A 27 13.06 14.08 -15.00
N ASN A 28 13.78 14.22 -13.89
CA ASN A 28 15.13 13.69 -13.70
C ASN A 28 15.16 12.25 -13.16
N ILE A 29 14.04 11.74 -12.61
CA ILE A 29 13.97 10.35 -12.14
C ILE A 29 13.64 9.45 -13.33
N LYS A 30 14.62 8.68 -13.78
CA LYS A 30 14.46 7.76 -14.90
C LYS A 30 14.17 6.32 -14.48
N HIS A 31 14.56 5.95 -13.27
CA HIS A 31 14.43 4.60 -12.76
C HIS A 31 14.05 4.64 -11.28
N VAL A 32 13.22 3.70 -10.87
CA VAL A 32 12.87 3.43 -9.47
C VAL A 32 13.23 1.98 -9.19
N LEU A 33 14.05 1.75 -8.17
CA LEU A 33 14.37 0.41 -7.68
C LEU A 33 13.60 0.21 -6.37
N LEU A 34 12.71 -0.78 -6.36
CA LEU A 34 12.04 -1.25 -5.16
C LEU A 34 12.72 -2.53 -4.68
N ILE A 35 13.16 -2.53 -3.42
CA ILE A 35 13.72 -3.72 -2.76
C ILE A 35 12.80 -4.04 -1.58
N SER A 36 12.12 -5.18 -1.65
CA SER A 36 11.33 -5.73 -0.56
C SER A 36 12.08 -6.86 0.11
N VAL A 37 12.24 -6.79 1.42
CA VAL A 37 12.93 -7.83 2.20
C VAL A 37 11.96 -8.36 3.23
N ASP A 38 11.58 -9.62 3.08
CA ASP A 38 10.70 -10.32 4.00
C ASP A 38 11.43 -10.68 5.31
N GLY A 39 10.69 -10.68 6.42
CA GLY A 39 11.20 -11.08 7.74
C GLY A 39 12.22 -10.13 8.38
N MET A 40 12.51 -8.99 7.76
CA MET A 40 13.47 -8.01 8.30
C MET A 40 12.80 -7.03 9.27
N HIS A 41 13.19 -7.06 10.55
CA HIS A 41 12.66 -6.12 11.54
C HIS A 41 13.42 -4.78 11.52
N ALA A 42 12.73 -3.71 11.88
CA ALA A 42 13.33 -2.37 11.98
C ALA A 42 14.53 -2.33 12.95
N LEU A 43 14.48 -3.12 14.04
CA LEU A 43 15.57 -3.23 15.01
C LEU A 43 16.80 -3.89 14.40
N ASP A 44 16.63 -4.88 13.53
CA ASP A 44 17.74 -5.56 12.86
C ASP A 44 18.48 -4.58 11.94
N VAL A 45 17.74 -3.77 11.20
CA VAL A 45 18.30 -2.71 10.35
C VAL A 45 19.07 -1.70 11.21
N ALA A 46 18.47 -1.22 12.30
CA ALA A 46 19.12 -0.24 13.18
C ALA A 46 20.43 -0.77 13.78
N ASN A 47 20.41 -2.01 14.28
CA ASN A 47 21.60 -2.67 14.84
C ASN A 47 22.67 -2.91 13.77
N TYR A 48 22.27 -3.37 12.59
CA TYR A 48 23.20 -3.58 11.48
C TYR A 48 23.88 -2.28 11.04
N VAL A 49 23.10 -1.21 10.84
CA VAL A 49 23.62 0.10 10.46
C VAL A 49 24.59 0.64 11.50
N ALA A 50 24.28 0.49 12.79
CA ALA A 50 25.15 0.91 13.88
C ALA A 50 26.48 0.13 13.91
N ALA A 51 26.42 -1.18 13.67
CA ALA A 51 27.60 -2.04 13.64
C ALA A 51 28.42 -1.92 12.35
N HIS A 52 27.81 -1.51 11.24
CA HIS A 52 28.43 -1.44 9.91
C HIS A 52 28.27 -0.05 9.28
N PRO A 53 28.92 0.99 9.81
CA PRO A 53 28.70 2.40 9.40
C PRO A 53 29.09 2.70 7.95
N ASN A 54 29.86 1.82 7.31
CA ASN A 54 30.29 1.96 5.91
C ASN A 54 29.49 1.06 4.94
N SER A 55 28.40 0.44 5.40
CA SER A 55 27.55 -0.39 4.55
C SER A 55 26.62 0.46 3.68
N ALA A 56 26.11 -0.12 2.58
CA ALA A 56 25.11 0.52 1.72
C ALA A 56 23.83 0.89 2.49
N LEU A 57 23.40 0.08 3.45
CA LEU A 57 22.25 0.40 4.30
C LEU A 57 22.53 1.60 5.21
N ALA A 58 23.74 1.73 5.75
CA ALA A 58 24.14 2.89 6.54
C ALA A 58 24.18 4.15 5.66
N GLU A 59 24.64 4.05 4.44
CA GLU A 59 24.66 5.15 3.47
C GLU A 59 23.24 5.59 3.12
N LEU A 60 22.34 4.67 2.80
CA LEU A 60 20.93 4.94 2.55
C LEU A 60 20.24 5.58 3.76
N SER A 61 20.55 5.10 4.97
CA SER A 61 20.00 5.66 6.22
C SER A 61 20.44 7.10 6.46
N ARG A 62 21.66 7.46 6.09
CA ARG A 62 22.21 8.82 6.28
C ARG A 62 21.65 9.83 5.29
N HIS A 63 21.43 9.43 4.05
CA HIS A 63 21.07 10.31 2.94
C HIS A 63 19.65 10.16 2.45
N GLY A 64 18.96 9.09 2.85
CA GLY A 64 17.56 8.83 2.53
C GLY A 64 16.58 9.27 3.61
N VAL A 65 15.33 8.89 3.43
CA VAL A 65 14.27 9.09 4.40
C VAL A 65 13.94 7.76 5.07
N THR A 66 14.03 7.70 6.38
CA THR A 66 13.64 6.53 7.17
C THR A 66 12.29 6.77 7.83
N PHE A 67 11.29 5.96 7.50
CA PHE A 67 9.96 6.03 8.11
C PHE A 67 9.97 5.19 9.40
N SER A 68 9.98 5.85 10.55
CA SER A 68 10.06 5.18 11.86
C SER A 68 8.74 4.54 12.32
N ASN A 69 7.63 4.83 11.66
CA ASN A 69 6.31 4.31 12.00
C ASN A 69 5.59 3.71 10.78
N ALA A 70 6.35 3.17 9.83
CA ALA A 70 5.78 2.43 8.73
C ALA A 70 5.10 1.15 9.27
N ARG A 71 3.94 0.83 8.73
CA ARG A 71 3.15 -0.33 9.12
C ARG A 71 2.69 -1.07 7.90
N THR A 72 2.65 -2.39 8.01
CA THR A 72 1.97 -3.24 7.05
C THR A 72 0.45 -3.10 7.20
N PRO A 73 -0.34 -3.39 6.18
CA PRO A 73 -1.79 -3.51 6.34
C PRO A 73 -2.15 -4.65 7.31
N ALA A 74 -3.38 -4.65 7.82
CA ALA A 74 -3.91 -5.79 8.57
C ALA A 74 -3.84 -7.05 7.69
N ASN A 75 -3.51 -8.20 8.30
CA ASN A 75 -3.15 -9.43 7.60
C ASN A 75 -1.91 -9.24 6.72
N SER A 76 -0.78 -8.99 7.36
CA SER A 76 0.51 -8.83 6.69
C SER A 76 1.22 -10.17 6.50
N ASP A 77 0.59 -11.07 5.79
CA ASP A 77 1.28 -12.22 5.22
C ASP A 77 2.14 -11.78 4.03
N SER A 78 3.07 -12.59 3.56
CA SER A 78 4.10 -12.16 2.59
C SER A 78 3.50 -11.66 1.28
N PHE A 79 2.62 -12.43 0.66
CA PHE A 79 2.02 -12.06 -0.61
C PHE A 79 1.05 -10.87 -0.51
N PRO A 80 0.10 -10.82 0.44
CA PRO A 80 -0.71 -9.63 0.66
C PRO A 80 0.10 -8.37 0.98
N GLY A 81 1.19 -8.51 1.74
CA GLY A 81 2.10 -7.42 2.05
C GLY A 81 2.81 -6.87 0.80
N LEU A 82 3.30 -7.76 -0.05
CA LEU A 82 3.92 -7.39 -1.33
C LEU A 82 2.92 -6.69 -2.26
N ILE A 83 1.70 -7.21 -2.38
CA ILE A 83 0.64 -6.59 -3.19
C ILE A 83 0.31 -5.18 -2.65
N ALA A 84 0.20 -5.03 -1.32
CA ALA A 84 -0.04 -3.72 -0.71
C ALA A 84 1.09 -2.73 -1.01
N LEU A 85 2.34 -3.17 -0.96
CA LEU A 85 3.51 -2.34 -1.27
C LEU A 85 3.52 -1.89 -2.73
N LEU A 86 3.17 -2.78 -3.66
CA LEU A 86 3.19 -2.49 -5.09
C LEU A 86 2.01 -1.66 -5.58
N THR A 87 0.83 -1.82 -4.95
CA THR A 87 -0.42 -1.25 -5.45
C THR A 87 -0.99 -0.14 -4.57
N GLY A 88 -0.52 -0.04 -3.33
CA GLY A 88 -1.14 0.80 -2.30
C GLY A 88 -2.47 0.24 -1.78
N GLY A 89 -2.92 -0.91 -2.27
CA GLY A 89 -4.17 -1.56 -1.88
C GLY A 89 -4.01 -2.44 -0.65
N SER A 90 -4.99 -2.44 0.24
CA SER A 90 -5.04 -3.35 1.39
C SER A 90 -5.61 -4.72 0.98
N PRO A 91 -5.47 -5.77 1.84
CA PRO A 91 -6.15 -7.05 1.63
C PRO A 91 -7.65 -6.94 1.39
N VAL A 92 -8.32 -5.97 2.02
CA VAL A 92 -9.75 -5.70 1.77
C VAL A 92 -10.01 -5.27 0.32
N THR A 93 -9.08 -4.51 -0.25
CA THR A 93 -9.21 -4.01 -1.63
C THR A 93 -8.81 -5.07 -2.66
N SER A 94 -7.75 -5.84 -2.39
CA SER A 94 -7.23 -6.85 -3.30
C SER A 94 -8.01 -8.17 -3.23
N GLY A 95 -8.68 -8.45 -2.10
CA GLY A 95 -9.30 -9.74 -1.81
C GLY A 95 -8.31 -10.82 -1.36
N LEU A 96 -7.02 -10.50 -1.26
CA LEU A 96 -5.95 -11.43 -0.90
C LEU A 96 -5.52 -11.19 0.54
N PHE A 97 -5.88 -12.12 1.43
CA PHE A 97 -5.63 -11.97 2.87
C PHE A 97 -4.45 -12.80 3.38
N TYR A 98 -4.10 -13.89 2.69
CA TYR A 98 -3.07 -14.84 3.09
C TYR A 98 -2.33 -15.38 1.87
N ASP A 99 -1.14 -15.93 2.09
CA ASP A 99 -0.35 -16.62 1.05
C ASP A 99 -1.04 -17.91 0.60
N VAL A 100 -1.83 -18.51 1.49
CA VAL A 100 -2.60 -19.72 1.22
C VAL A 100 -4.05 -19.49 1.62
N SER A 101 -4.98 -19.80 0.73
CA SER A 101 -6.41 -19.72 0.98
C SER A 101 -7.11 -21.01 0.55
N TYR A 102 -8.24 -21.33 1.19
CA TYR A 102 -9.08 -22.45 0.78
C TYR A 102 -10.28 -21.90 0.00
N ASP A 103 -10.37 -22.33 -1.26
CA ASP A 103 -11.52 -21.99 -2.10
C ASP A 103 -12.49 -23.18 -2.16
N ARG A 104 -13.74 -22.91 -1.84
CA ARG A 104 -14.80 -23.94 -1.77
C ARG A 104 -15.41 -24.28 -3.11
N GLU A 105 -15.15 -23.51 -4.15
CA GLU A 105 -15.78 -23.63 -5.46
C GLU A 105 -14.86 -24.28 -6.50
N ILE A 106 -13.56 -24.34 -6.24
CA ILE A 106 -12.60 -24.95 -7.15
C ILE A 106 -12.38 -26.43 -6.84
N PHE A 107 -12.14 -27.20 -7.88
CA PHE A 107 -11.75 -28.62 -7.77
C PHE A 107 -10.22 -28.74 -7.76
N ASP A 108 -9.75 -29.86 -7.21
CA ASP A 108 -8.33 -30.22 -7.34
C ASP A 108 -7.91 -30.22 -8.82
N PRO A 109 -6.74 -29.69 -9.20
CA PRO A 109 -6.27 -29.63 -10.59
C PRO A 109 -6.22 -30.99 -11.29
N THR A 110 -6.16 -32.10 -10.54
CA THR A 110 -6.18 -33.46 -11.08
C THR A 110 -7.59 -33.95 -11.36
N ASN A 111 -8.63 -33.27 -10.85
CA ASN A 111 -10.02 -33.59 -11.10
C ASN A 111 -10.52 -32.95 -12.41
N THR A 112 -10.20 -33.56 -13.52
CA THR A 112 -10.53 -33.05 -14.87
C THR A 112 -12.01 -33.15 -15.23
N THR A 113 -12.83 -33.84 -14.43
CA THR A 113 -14.27 -34.02 -14.66
C THR A 113 -15.13 -33.04 -13.88
N CYS A 114 -14.53 -32.27 -12.97
CA CYS A 114 -15.25 -31.36 -12.06
C CYS A 114 -16.41 -32.03 -11.34
N SER A 115 -16.23 -33.29 -10.93
CA SER A 115 -17.27 -34.11 -10.27
C SER A 115 -16.96 -34.30 -8.78
N GLY A 116 -18.01 -34.44 -7.96
CA GLY A 116 -17.90 -34.57 -6.52
C GLY A 116 -18.01 -33.22 -5.79
N THR A 117 -17.48 -33.18 -4.57
CA THR A 117 -17.51 -31.97 -3.75
C THR A 117 -16.31 -31.10 -4.10
N PRO A 118 -16.51 -29.83 -4.51
CA PRO A 118 -15.42 -28.92 -4.74
C PRO A 118 -14.78 -28.45 -3.41
N GLY A 119 -13.62 -27.91 -3.52
CA GLY A 119 -12.84 -27.29 -2.42
C GLY A 119 -11.39 -27.67 -2.54
N ASN A 120 -10.53 -26.66 -2.66
CA ASN A 120 -9.09 -26.87 -2.75
C ASN A 120 -8.32 -25.70 -2.15
N MET A 121 -7.05 -25.97 -1.86
CA MET A 121 -6.10 -24.96 -1.43
C MET A 121 -5.58 -24.19 -2.64
N MET A 122 -5.58 -22.87 -2.54
CA MET A 122 -4.87 -21.98 -3.46
C MET A 122 -3.63 -21.44 -2.77
N VAL A 123 -2.50 -21.54 -3.43
CA VAL A 123 -1.23 -20.98 -2.95
C VAL A 123 -0.87 -19.80 -3.83
N HIS A 124 -0.72 -18.63 -3.20
CA HIS A 124 -0.23 -17.43 -3.84
C HIS A 124 1.28 -17.31 -3.54
N LEU A 125 2.09 -17.39 -4.57
CA LEU A 125 3.55 -17.30 -4.45
C LEU A 125 4.00 -15.86 -4.70
N ALA A 126 4.86 -15.36 -3.83
CA ALA A 126 5.52 -14.06 -3.96
C ALA A 126 6.89 -14.20 -4.62
#